data_8a007e8571024b5f4d72548238d9e2f4
#
_entry.id   8a007e8571024b5f4d72548238d9e2f4
#
_cell.length_a   1.000
_cell.length_b   1.000
_cell.length_c   1.000
_cell.angle_alpha   90.00
_cell.angle_beta   90.00
_cell.angle_gamma   90.00
#
_symmetry.space_group_name_H-M   'P 1'
#
loop_
_entity.id
_entity.type
_entity.pdbx_description
1 polymer ?
#
loop_
_entity_poly.entity_id
_entity_poly.type
_entity_poly.pdbx_seq_one_letter_code
_entity_poly.pdbx_strand_id
1 'polypeptide(L)'
;MSQFSELISFIRKEINYSLKKLPIPDTPNYLYEPIKYALKGGGKRLRPILTHLVGRAYNTDPNSLMNISLAIELLHNFTLIHDDIMDSDTIRHSQKTVHHKWDTSTAILAGDGIYTIAQLVLNSIDRYDKEINKCFNEVT
;
A
#
# COMPACT_ATOMS: atom_id res chain seq x y z
N MET A 1 -5.76 -1.75 -28.25
CA MET A 1 -5.33 -2.40 -26.99
C MET A 1 -6.12 -3.68 -26.79
N SER A 2 -5.52 -4.70 -26.17
CA SER A 2 -6.27 -5.91 -25.81
C SER A 2 -7.20 -5.64 -24.62
N GLN A 3 -8.32 -6.36 -24.53
CA GLN A 3 -9.22 -6.29 -23.36
C GLN A 3 -8.49 -6.50 -22.03
N PHE A 4 -7.45 -7.32 -22.03
CA PHE A 4 -6.62 -7.57 -20.85
C PHE A 4 -5.83 -6.33 -20.43
N SER A 5 -5.23 -5.59 -21.36
CA SER A 5 -4.50 -4.36 -21.02
C SER A 5 -5.42 -3.24 -20.53
N GLU A 6 -6.65 -3.19 -21.05
CA GLU A 6 -7.69 -2.28 -20.57
C GLU A 6 -8.11 -2.60 -19.13
N LEU A 7 -8.29 -3.89 -18.84
CA LEU A 7 -8.60 -4.35 -17.47
C LEU A 7 -7.48 -3.99 -16.48
N ILE A 8 -6.22 -4.24 -16.83
CA ILE A 8 -5.08 -3.87 -15.99
C ILE A 8 -5.02 -2.36 -15.74
N SER A 9 -5.24 -1.57 -16.79
CA SER A 9 -5.26 -0.11 -16.68
C SER A 9 -6.40 0.37 -15.77
N PHE A 10 -7.58 -0.22 -15.90
CA PHE A 10 -8.72 0.06 -15.04
C PHE A 10 -8.42 -0.27 -13.57
N ILE A 11 -7.93 -1.48 -13.28
CA ILE A 11 -7.58 -1.90 -11.91
C ILE A 11 -6.55 -0.96 -11.31
N ARG A 12 -5.51 -0.58 -12.06
CA ARG A 12 -4.48 0.37 -11.59
C ARG A 12 -5.07 1.73 -11.23
N LYS A 13 -5.99 2.25 -12.03
CA LYS A 13 -6.68 3.52 -11.75
C LYS A 13 -7.50 3.43 -10.46
N GLU A 14 -8.25 2.35 -10.28
CA GLU A 14 -9.07 2.12 -9.07
C GLU A 14 -8.19 2.03 -7.80
N ILE A 15 -7.08 1.32 -7.87
CA ILE A 15 -6.12 1.21 -6.77
C ILE A 15 -5.52 2.58 -6.43
N ASN A 16 -5.06 3.33 -7.42
CA ASN A 16 -4.51 4.67 -7.20
C ASN A 16 -5.55 5.64 -6.63
N TYR A 17 -6.78 5.55 -7.09
CA TYR A 17 -7.88 6.34 -6.54
C TYR A 17 -8.14 5.99 -5.08
N SER A 18 -8.23 4.70 -4.76
CA SER A 18 -8.49 4.22 -3.41
C SER A 18 -7.35 4.55 -2.44
N LEU A 19 -6.10 4.48 -2.89
CA LEU A 19 -4.94 4.93 -2.09
C LEU A 19 -5.03 6.42 -1.73
N LYS A 20 -5.46 7.26 -2.67
CA LYS A 20 -5.64 8.71 -2.43
C LYS A 20 -6.81 9.02 -1.48
N LYS A 21 -7.78 8.12 -1.39
CA LYS A 21 -8.98 8.26 -0.55
C LYS A 21 -8.82 7.66 0.83
N LEU A 22 -7.67 7.06 1.13
CA LEU A 22 -7.41 6.55 2.48
C LEU A 22 -7.58 7.68 3.51
N PRO A 23 -8.34 7.44 4.59
CA PRO A 23 -8.61 8.45 5.62
C PRO A 23 -7.39 8.62 6.55
N ILE A 24 -6.29 9.14 6.02
CA ILE A 24 -5.07 9.41 6.79
C ILE A 24 -5.23 10.77 7.46
N PRO A 25 -5.12 10.84 8.79
CA PRO A 25 -5.23 12.10 9.52
C PRO A 25 -4.18 13.14 9.09
N ASP A 26 -4.42 14.41 9.44
CA ASP A 26 -3.46 15.49 9.22
C ASP A 26 -2.56 15.74 10.44
N THR A 27 -3.03 15.34 11.61
CA THR A 27 -2.31 15.57 12.89
C THR A 27 -2.09 14.27 13.64
N PRO A 28 -0.92 14.07 14.24
CA PRO A 28 0.24 14.96 14.25
C PRO A 28 0.99 14.96 12.91
N ASN A 29 1.40 16.16 12.49
CA ASN A 29 1.96 16.40 11.17
C ASN A 29 3.27 15.63 10.93
N TYR A 30 4.13 15.55 11.95
CA TYR A 30 5.42 14.86 11.86
C TYR A 30 5.29 13.36 11.50
N LEU A 31 4.14 12.75 11.79
CA LEU A 31 3.85 11.34 11.47
C LEU A 31 3.16 11.22 10.10
N TYR A 32 2.09 11.97 9.89
CA TYR A 32 1.21 11.75 8.73
C TYR A 32 1.71 12.41 7.44
N GLU A 33 2.45 13.50 7.51
CA GLU A 33 3.03 14.12 6.31
C GLU A 33 4.04 13.20 5.59
N PRO A 34 5.01 12.57 6.28
CA PRO A 34 5.89 11.60 5.65
C PRO A 34 5.17 10.37 5.10
N ILE A 35 4.12 9.88 5.77
CA ILE A 35 3.27 8.79 5.28
C ILE A 35 2.60 9.19 3.96
N LYS A 36 1.92 10.34 3.94
CA LYS A 36 1.26 10.84 2.73
C LYS A 36 2.26 11.05 1.58
N TYR A 37 3.44 11.55 1.89
CA TYR A 37 4.50 11.73 0.92
C TYR A 37 4.95 10.39 0.30
N ALA A 38 5.18 9.37 1.12
CA ALA A 38 5.57 8.05 0.65
C ALA A 38 4.51 7.42 -0.25
N LEU A 39 3.24 7.54 0.12
CA LEU A 39 2.12 6.96 -0.63
C LEU A 39 1.81 7.70 -1.95
N LYS A 40 2.23 8.95 -2.10
CA LYS A 40 2.15 9.68 -3.38
C LYS A 40 3.15 9.18 -4.41
N GLY A 41 4.19 8.48 -4.00
CA GLY A 41 5.16 7.87 -4.88
C GLY A 41 4.46 6.98 -5.91
N GLY A 42 4.89 7.10 -7.16
CA GLY A 42 4.38 6.27 -8.24
C GLY A 42 4.80 4.81 -8.08
N GLY A 43 4.27 3.97 -8.94
CA GLY A 43 4.66 2.55 -9.00
C GLY A 43 3.82 1.81 -10.02
N LYS A 44 4.28 0.64 -10.42
CA LYS A 44 3.57 -0.20 -11.39
C LYS A 44 2.31 -0.85 -10.80
N ARG A 45 2.16 -0.84 -9.47
CA ARG A 45 1.05 -1.47 -8.73
C ARG A 45 0.88 -2.96 -9.08
N LEU A 46 1.99 -3.65 -9.30
CA LEU A 46 1.95 -5.04 -9.76
C LEU A 46 1.28 -5.97 -8.73
N ARG A 47 1.66 -5.86 -7.46
CA ARG A 47 1.12 -6.72 -6.39
C ARG A 47 -0.40 -6.59 -6.24
N PRO A 48 -0.97 -5.38 -6.08
CA PRO A 48 -2.42 -5.24 -5.97
C PRO A 48 -3.15 -5.62 -7.27
N ILE A 49 -2.56 -5.41 -8.46
CA ILE A 49 -3.14 -5.86 -9.71
C ILE A 49 -3.25 -7.39 -9.75
N LEU A 50 -2.17 -8.11 -9.39
CA LEU A 50 -2.18 -9.57 -9.32
C LEU A 50 -3.22 -10.07 -8.30
N THR A 51 -3.28 -9.46 -7.12
CA THR A 51 -4.29 -9.76 -6.10
C THR A 51 -5.70 -9.61 -6.66
N HIS A 52 -5.94 -8.53 -7.37
CA HIS A 52 -7.23 -8.24 -7.99
C HIS A 52 -7.60 -9.26 -9.06
N LEU A 53 -6.67 -9.62 -9.94
CA LEU A 53 -6.89 -10.59 -11.01
C LEU A 53 -7.21 -11.99 -10.44
N VAL A 54 -6.44 -12.44 -9.44
CA VAL A 54 -6.68 -13.72 -8.77
C VAL A 54 -8.03 -13.72 -8.05
N GLY A 55 -8.32 -12.70 -7.27
CA GLY A 55 -9.59 -12.60 -6.54
C GLY A 55 -10.80 -12.58 -7.47
N ARG A 56 -10.70 -11.91 -8.61
CA ARG A 56 -11.77 -11.94 -9.64
C ARG A 56 -11.97 -13.33 -10.22
N ALA A 57 -10.90 -14.09 -10.45
CA ALA A 57 -10.99 -15.46 -10.93
C ALA A 57 -11.71 -16.40 -9.95
N TYR A 58 -11.66 -16.09 -8.64
CA TYR A 58 -12.35 -16.83 -7.59
C TYR A 58 -13.68 -16.20 -7.14
N ASN A 59 -14.21 -15.22 -7.90
CA ASN A 59 -15.44 -14.50 -7.58
C ASN A 59 -15.48 -13.87 -6.18
N THR A 60 -14.33 -13.36 -5.72
CA THR A 60 -14.24 -12.65 -4.45
C THR A 60 -15.08 -11.36 -4.47
N ASP A 61 -15.71 -11.03 -3.36
CA ASP A 61 -16.46 -9.79 -3.19
C ASP A 61 -15.60 -8.57 -3.55
N PRO A 62 -16.05 -7.66 -4.44
CA PRO A 62 -15.23 -6.55 -4.94
C PRO A 62 -14.71 -5.61 -3.85
N ASN A 63 -15.49 -5.34 -2.79
CA ASN A 63 -15.07 -4.45 -1.71
C ASN A 63 -13.96 -5.10 -0.87
N SER A 64 -14.13 -6.36 -0.51
CA SER A 64 -13.11 -7.14 0.21
C SER A 64 -11.84 -7.25 -0.62
N LEU A 65 -11.98 -7.51 -1.91
CA LEU A 65 -10.85 -7.62 -2.84
C LEU A 65 -10.06 -6.31 -2.94
N MET A 66 -10.76 -5.16 -2.99
CA MET A 66 -10.09 -3.86 -2.99
C MET A 66 -9.33 -3.63 -1.69
N ASN A 67 -9.92 -3.91 -0.54
CA ASN A 67 -9.26 -3.75 0.76
C ASN A 67 -8.02 -4.63 0.90
N ILE A 68 -8.09 -5.89 0.46
CA ILE A 68 -6.93 -6.79 0.44
C ILE A 68 -5.83 -6.23 -0.47
N SER A 69 -6.20 -5.78 -1.67
CA SER A 69 -5.26 -5.20 -2.64
C SER A 69 -4.57 -3.95 -2.10
N LEU A 70 -5.32 -3.08 -1.40
CA LEU A 70 -4.78 -1.90 -0.75
C LEU A 70 -3.84 -2.26 0.41
N ALA A 71 -4.23 -3.22 1.25
CA ALA A 71 -3.40 -3.67 2.38
C ALA A 71 -2.06 -4.23 1.89
N ILE A 72 -2.06 -5.01 0.83
CA ILE A 72 -0.83 -5.55 0.21
C ILE A 72 0.05 -4.43 -0.36
N GLU A 73 -0.52 -3.43 -1.01
CA GLU A 73 0.25 -2.31 -1.52
C GLU A 73 0.82 -1.43 -0.40
N LEU A 74 0.06 -1.21 0.66
CA LEU A 74 0.53 -0.50 1.85
C LEU A 74 1.68 -1.25 2.52
N LEU A 75 1.54 -2.58 2.69
CA LEU A 75 2.61 -3.42 3.21
C LEU A 75 3.87 -3.32 2.35
N HIS A 76 3.71 -3.33 1.03
CA HIS A 76 4.85 -3.15 0.12
C HIS A 76 5.52 -1.78 0.30
N ASN A 77 4.75 -0.70 0.44
CA ASN A 77 5.30 0.63 0.72
C ASN A 77 6.06 0.69 2.05
N PHE A 78 5.54 0.03 3.10
CA PHE A 78 6.26 -0.15 4.36
C PHE A 78 7.64 -0.79 4.14
N THR A 79 7.71 -1.92 3.43
CA THR A 79 8.98 -2.58 3.17
C THR A 79 9.94 -1.70 2.37
N LEU A 80 9.45 -0.97 1.37
CA LEU A 80 10.28 -0.07 0.56
C LEU A 80 10.91 1.06 1.37
N ILE A 81 10.19 1.65 2.33
CA ILE A 81 10.74 2.71 3.19
C ILE A 81 11.88 2.16 4.05
N HIS A 82 11.70 0.98 4.63
CA HIS A 82 12.72 0.36 5.46
C HIS A 82 13.91 -0.15 4.63
N ASP A 83 13.67 -0.70 3.44
CA ASP A 83 14.73 -1.07 2.50
C ASP A 83 15.57 0.14 2.09
N ASP A 84 14.95 1.27 1.80
CA ASP A 84 15.65 2.52 1.45
C ASP A 84 16.62 2.97 2.56
N ILE A 85 16.22 2.79 3.82
CA ILE A 85 17.09 3.10 4.97
C ILE A 85 18.30 2.13 5.01
N MET A 86 18.01 0.83 4.90
CA MET A 86 19.04 -0.22 4.98
C MET A 86 20.03 -0.14 3.81
N ASP A 87 19.55 0.19 2.62
CA ASP A 87 20.37 0.29 1.41
C ASP A 87 20.99 1.69 1.23
N SER A 88 20.67 2.65 2.11
CA SER A 88 21.09 4.05 2.02
C SER A 88 20.69 4.72 0.70
N ASP A 89 19.53 4.34 0.16
CA ASP A 89 19.00 4.91 -1.08
C ASP A 89 18.53 6.34 -0.86
N THR A 90 18.88 7.24 -1.78
CA THR A 90 18.50 8.66 -1.69
C THR A 90 17.30 9.02 -2.55
N ILE A 91 17.00 8.21 -3.58
CA ILE A 91 15.94 8.44 -4.55
C ILE A 91 15.17 7.14 -4.80
N ARG A 92 13.85 7.25 -4.85
CA ARG A 92 12.93 6.20 -5.27
C ARG A 92 11.79 6.79 -6.10
N HIS A 93 11.47 6.17 -7.24
CA HIS A 93 10.45 6.66 -8.17
C HIS A 93 10.58 8.17 -8.50
N SER A 94 11.80 8.61 -8.78
CA SER A 94 12.14 10.00 -9.12
C SER A 94 11.89 11.04 -8.03
N GLN A 95 11.67 10.59 -6.78
CA GLN A 95 11.58 11.49 -5.62
C GLN A 95 12.56 11.08 -4.53
N LYS A 96 12.90 12.02 -3.64
CA LYS A 96 13.74 11.71 -2.48
C LYS A 96 13.09 10.63 -1.62
N THR A 97 13.90 9.70 -1.10
CA THR A 97 13.44 8.74 -0.08
C THR A 97 13.03 9.48 1.20
N VAL A 98 12.18 8.87 2.01
CA VAL A 98 11.65 9.53 3.23
C VAL A 98 12.77 9.90 4.17
N HIS A 99 13.74 8.99 4.43
CA HIS A 99 14.87 9.27 5.33
C HIS A 99 15.82 10.34 4.78
N HIS A 100 15.90 10.51 3.47
CA HIS A 100 16.69 11.55 2.85
C HIS A 100 16.01 12.93 2.88
N LYS A 101 14.68 12.94 2.80
CA LYS A 101 13.88 14.19 2.86
C LYS A 101 13.69 14.70 4.30
N TRP A 102 13.53 13.81 5.25
CA TRP A 102 13.42 14.12 6.69
C TRP A 102 14.63 13.58 7.42
N ASP A 103 14.49 12.46 8.11
CA ASP A 103 15.54 11.73 8.81
C ASP A 103 15.18 10.25 8.95
N THR A 104 16.13 9.45 9.45
CA THR A 104 15.94 8.00 9.62
C THR A 104 14.82 7.67 10.61
N SER A 105 14.74 8.37 11.74
CA SER A 105 13.72 8.15 12.75
C SER A 105 12.31 8.40 12.19
N THR A 106 12.15 9.50 11.45
CA THR A 106 10.89 9.82 10.77
C THR A 106 10.51 8.76 9.74
N ALA A 107 11.48 8.25 8.99
CA ALA A 107 11.22 7.20 8.01
C ALA A 107 10.80 5.89 8.66
N ILE A 108 11.41 5.49 9.77
CA ILE A 108 11.00 4.30 10.54
C ILE A 108 9.57 4.45 11.02
N LEU A 109 9.23 5.59 11.64
CA LEU A 109 7.87 5.85 12.12
C LEU A 109 6.85 5.89 10.98
N ALA A 110 7.20 6.48 9.84
CA ALA A 110 6.32 6.50 8.68
C ALA A 110 6.05 5.09 8.15
N GLY A 111 7.08 4.25 8.07
CA GLY A 111 6.93 2.85 7.70
C GLY A 111 6.00 2.10 8.65
N ASP A 112 6.24 2.18 9.94
CA ASP A 112 5.41 1.54 10.98
C ASP A 112 3.96 2.04 10.94
N GLY A 113 3.77 3.35 10.69
CA GLY A 113 2.45 3.94 10.50
C GLY A 113 1.73 3.37 9.28
N ILE A 114 2.41 3.21 8.15
CA ILE A 114 1.84 2.60 6.94
C ILE A 114 1.47 1.13 7.20
N TYR A 115 2.31 0.37 7.91
CA TYR A 115 1.99 -0.99 8.31
C TYR A 115 0.72 -1.05 9.16
N THR A 116 0.58 -0.15 10.12
CA THR A 116 -0.62 -0.04 10.96
C THR A 116 -1.87 0.29 10.12
N ILE A 117 -1.77 1.20 9.16
CA ILE A 117 -2.86 1.52 8.23
C ILE A 117 -3.24 0.30 7.40
N ALA A 118 -2.25 -0.49 6.93
CA ALA A 118 -2.51 -1.73 6.20
C ALA A 118 -3.36 -2.72 7.03
N GLN A 119 -3.03 -2.88 8.32
CA GLN A 119 -3.81 -3.72 9.23
C GLN A 119 -5.23 -3.18 9.44
N LEU A 120 -5.40 -1.86 9.58
CA LEU A 120 -6.71 -1.24 9.72
C LEU A 120 -7.58 -1.45 8.47
N VAL A 121 -7.01 -1.29 7.28
CA VAL A 121 -7.70 -1.53 6.01
C VAL A 121 -8.13 -2.99 5.89
N LEU A 122 -7.25 -3.91 6.25
CA LEU A 122 -7.56 -5.35 6.23
C LEU A 122 -8.70 -5.70 7.20
N ASN A 123 -8.65 -5.17 8.42
CA ASN A 123 -9.65 -5.42 9.46
C ASN A 123 -11.00 -4.73 9.19
N SER A 124 -11.09 -3.84 8.21
CA SER A 124 -12.36 -3.21 7.79
C SER A 124 -13.20 -4.09 6.88
N ILE A 125 -12.75 -5.30 6.55
CA ILE A 125 -13.49 -6.26 5.75
C ILE A 125 -14.63 -6.83 6.61
N ASP A 126 -15.90 -6.68 6.14
CA ASP A 126 -17.10 -7.07 6.89
C ASP A 126 -17.17 -8.56 7.24
N ARG A 127 -16.53 -9.39 6.44
CA ARG A 127 -16.32 -10.80 6.75
C ARG A 127 -14.87 -10.99 7.18
N TYR A 128 -14.63 -10.86 8.47
CA TYR A 128 -13.34 -11.18 9.05
C TYR A 128 -13.11 -12.69 8.90
N ASP A 129 -12.34 -13.06 7.90
CA ASP A 129 -11.84 -14.40 7.75
C ASP A 129 -10.48 -14.50 8.45
N LYS A 130 -10.42 -15.32 9.50
CA LYS A 130 -9.18 -15.59 10.23
C LYS A 130 -8.07 -16.08 9.30
N GLU A 131 -8.43 -16.81 8.24
CA GLU A 131 -7.47 -17.31 7.26
C GLU A 131 -6.85 -16.19 6.43
N ILE A 132 -7.63 -15.17 6.02
CA ILE A 132 -7.12 -14.00 5.31
C ILE A 132 -6.08 -13.26 6.16
N ASN A 133 -6.41 -13.02 7.42
CA ASN A 133 -5.51 -12.33 8.34
C ASN A 133 -4.25 -13.15 8.62
N LYS A 134 -4.39 -14.47 8.77
CA LYS A 134 -3.26 -15.38 8.91
C LYS A 134 -2.35 -15.32 7.69
N CYS A 135 -2.88 -15.45 6.48
CA CYS A 135 -2.10 -15.34 5.25
C CYS A 135 -1.38 -13.98 5.14
N PHE A 136 -2.06 -12.88 5.49
CA PHE A 136 -1.46 -11.56 5.46
C PHE A 136 -0.28 -11.45 6.44
N ASN A 137 -0.43 -11.95 7.65
CA ASN A 137 0.63 -11.93 8.67
C ASN A 137 1.79 -12.89 8.35
N GLU A 138 1.55 -13.97 7.61
CA GLU A 138 2.61 -14.88 7.15
C GLU A 138 3.47 -14.27 6.03
N VAL A 139 2.96 -13.26 5.31
CA VAL A 139 3.71 -12.54 4.25
C VAL A 139 4.55 -11.39 4.82
N THR A 140 4.27 -10.99 6.05
CA THR A 140 5.01 -9.93 6.77
C THR A 140 6.10 -10.49 7.64
#